data_1348a9a7028993ac6e80a72c0f0396b4
#
_entry.id   1348a9a7028993ac6e80a72c0f0396b4
#
_cell.length_a   1.000
_cell.length_b   1.000
_cell.length_c   1.000
_cell.angle_alpha   90.00
_cell.angle_beta   90.00
_cell.angle_gamma   90.00
#
_symmetry.space_group_name_H-M   'P 1'
#
loop_
_entity.id
_entity.type
_entity.pdbx_description
1 polymer ?
#
loop_
_entity_poly.entity_id
_entity_poly.type
_entity_poly.pdbx_seq_one_letter_code
_entity_poly.pdbx_strand_id
1 'polypeptide(L)'
;MPLALYLDDCADDDTLAALLCQAGHRVHTPRQAGISGALDSDHLAYAVRHGYTLLTKDPGDFLDLHTHWQTLNRAHSGILLIYEEKEVSKNMSRVQIVAAIENLLASGIAVANTIHILNQWR
;
A
#
# COMPACT_ATOMS: atom_id res chain seq x y z
N MET A 1 3.10 -9.40 -12.65
CA MET A 1 3.56 -8.05 -13.07
C MET A 1 4.02 -7.29 -11.84
N PRO A 2 5.22 -6.71 -11.86
CA PRO A 2 5.69 -5.95 -10.70
C PRO A 2 4.94 -4.64 -10.54
N LEU A 3 4.83 -4.19 -9.29
CA LEU A 3 4.27 -2.89 -8.94
C LEU A 3 5.39 -1.91 -8.59
N ALA A 4 5.10 -0.63 -8.73
CA ALA A 4 5.86 0.42 -8.09
C ALA A 4 5.10 0.79 -6.81
N LEU A 5 5.67 0.51 -5.65
CA LEU A 5 5.03 0.62 -4.34
C LEU A 5 5.62 1.78 -3.55
N TYR A 6 4.75 2.51 -2.85
CA TYR A 6 5.12 3.49 -1.85
C TYR A 6 4.59 3.02 -0.49
N LEU A 7 5.47 2.78 0.45
CA LEU A 7 5.10 2.43 1.82
C LEU A 7 4.93 3.74 2.59
N ASP A 8 3.78 3.92 3.28
CA ASP A 8 3.64 5.09 4.14
C ASP A 8 4.41 4.90 5.47
N ASP A 9 4.32 5.86 6.39
CA ASP A 9 5.10 5.81 7.63
C ASP A 9 4.82 4.55 8.45
N CYS A 10 3.56 4.10 8.53
CA CYS A 10 3.21 2.92 9.34
C CYS A 10 3.60 1.60 8.68
N ALA A 11 3.83 1.60 7.37
CA ALA A 11 4.29 0.43 6.62
C ALA A 11 5.79 0.50 6.29
N ASP A 12 6.47 1.59 6.65
CA ASP A 12 7.90 1.80 6.37
C ASP A 12 8.76 0.87 7.23
N ASP A 13 9.05 -0.29 6.69
CA ASP A 13 9.75 -1.40 7.33
C ASP A 13 10.80 -1.92 6.35
N ASP A 14 12.06 -1.83 6.73
CA ASP A 14 13.19 -2.21 5.86
C ASP A 14 13.14 -3.68 5.43
N THR A 15 12.71 -4.56 6.33
CA THR A 15 12.62 -5.99 6.02
C THR A 15 11.50 -6.25 5.00
N LEU A 16 10.34 -5.62 5.19
CA LEU A 16 9.24 -5.72 4.23
C LEU A 16 9.66 -5.15 2.87
N ALA A 17 10.29 -3.98 2.85
CA ALA A 17 10.78 -3.36 1.63
C ALA A 17 11.74 -4.29 0.89
N ALA A 18 12.67 -4.93 1.60
CA ALA A 18 13.62 -5.87 1.00
C ALA A 18 12.91 -7.09 0.39
N LEU A 19 11.92 -7.65 1.09
CA LEU A 19 11.15 -8.79 0.57
C LEU A 19 10.34 -8.42 -0.67
N LEU A 20 9.75 -7.24 -0.68
CA LEU A 20 9.02 -6.73 -1.86
C LEU A 20 9.97 -6.53 -3.05
N CYS A 21 11.15 -6.00 -2.82
CA CYS A 21 12.16 -5.85 -3.87
C CYS A 21 12.61 -7.22 -4.40
N GLN A 22 12.78 -8.21 -3.53
CA GLN A 22 13.14 -9.57 -3.94
C GLN A 22 12.04 -10.21 -4.80
N ALA A 23 10.79 -9.83 -4.55
CA ALA A 23 9.64 -10.31 -5.36
C ALA A 23 9.52 -9.56 -6.71
N GLY A 24 10.38 -8.62 -6.99
CA GLY A 24 10.44 -7.91 -8.26
C GLY A 24 9.75 -6.56 -8.28
N HIS A 25 9.23 -6.09 -7.14
CA HIS A 25 8.59 -4.77 -7.06
C HIS A 25 9.63 -3.66 -6.85
N ARG A 26 9.27 -2.46 -7.30
CA ARG A 26 10.02 -1.25 -6.95
C ARG A 26 9.40 -0.69 -5.68
N VAL A 27 10.23 -0.29 -4.71
CA VAL A 27 9.75 0.18 -3.40
C VAL A 27 10.38 1.54 -3.10
N HIS A 28 9.54 2.48 -2.70
CA HIS A 28 9.94 3.81 -2.24
C HIS A 28 9.33 4.08 -0.88
N THR A 29 10.05 4.77 -0.01
CA THR A 29 9.64 5.01 1.37
C THR A 29 9.62 6.50 1.68
N PRO A 30 8.89 6.91 2.74
CA PRO A 30 8.89 8.32 3.17
C PRO A 30 10.28 8.84 3.53
N ARG A 31 11.14 7.97 4.08
CA ARG A 31 12.53 8.36 4.38
C ARG A 31 13.30 8.69 3.12
N GLN A 32 13.15 7.90 2.06
CA GLN A 32 13.78 8.16 0.76
C GLN A 32 13.20 9.41 0.09
N ALA A 33 11.89 9.63 0.27
CA ALA A 33 11.21 10.80 -0.28
C ALA A 33 11.48 12.09 0.51
N GLY A 34 11.99 11.97 1.74
CA GLY A 34 12.22 13.12 2.62
C GLY A 34 10.95 13.68 3.26
N ILE A 35 9.89 12.87 3.37
CA ILE A 35 8.59 13.29 3.91
C ILE A 35 8.08 12.41 5.05
N SER A 36 8.98 11.75 5.79
CA SER A 36 8.59 11.01 6.99
C SER A 36 7.82 11.91 7.95
N GLY A 37 6.71 11.40 8.49
CA GLY A 37 5.84 12.15 9.39
C GLY A 37 4.85 13.08 8.71
N ALA A 38 4.80 13.10 7.37
CA ALA A 38 3.81 13.89 6.65
C ALA A 38 2.38 13.39 6.91
N LEU A 39 1.39 14.18 6.53
CA LEU A 39 -0.02 13.78 6.61
C LEU A 39 -0.32 12.65 5.61
N ASP A 40 -1.32 11.83 5.90
CA ASP A 40 -1.73 10.74 5.01
C ASP A 40 -2.11 11.27 3.62
N SER A 41 -2.77 12.43 3.57
CA SER A 41 -3.10 13.08 2.29
C SER A 41 -1.86 13.46 1.49
N ASP A 42 -0.78 13.85 2.15
CA ASP A 42 0.49 14.18 1.50
C ASP A 42 1.20 12.94 0.98
N HIS A 43 1.15 11.83 1.74
CA HIS A 43 1.68 10.55 1.28
C HIS A 43 0.94 10.05 0.03
N LEU A 44 -0.39 10.14 0.04
CA LEU A 44 -1.18 9.74 -1.13
C LEU A 44 -0.87 10.63 -2.34
N ALA A 45 -0.81 11.94 -2.15
CA ALA A 45 -0.49 12.88 -3.23
C ALA A 45 0.91 12.59 -3.81
N TYR A 46 1.89 12.30 -2.94
CA TYR A 46 3.23 11.94 -3.38
C TYR A 46 3.21 10.65 -4.21
N ALA A 47 2.53 9.62 -3.74
CA ALA A 47 2.42 8.35 -4.44
C ALA A 47 1.79 8.54 -5.83
N VAL A 48 0.72 9.32 -5.92
CA VAL A 48 0.04 9.59 -7.19
C VAL A 48 0.95 10.35 -8.15
N ARG A 49 1.65 11.38 -7.65
CA ARG A 49 2.55 12.19 -8.48
C ARG A 49 3.65 11.34 -9.12
N HIS A 50 4.11 10.32 -8.44
CA HIS A 50 5.19 9.46 -8.89
C HIS A 50 4.71 8.12 -9.48
N GLY A 51 3.41 7.90 -9.55
CA GLY A 51 2.84 6.67 -10.14
C GLY A 51 2.98 5.45 -9.24
N TYR A 52 3.07 5.62 -7.92
CA TYR A 52 3.20 4.53 -6.97
C TYR A 52 1.83 4.05 -6.48
N THR A 53 1.68 2.73 -6.32
CA THR A 53 0.62 2.11 -5.54
C THR A 53 0.99 2.24 -4.06
N LEU A 54 0.09 2.76 -3.23
CA LEU A 54 0.36 3.00 -1.81
C LEU A 54 0.02 1.75 -0.99
N LEU A 55 0.94 1.35 -0.11
CA LEU A 55 0.75 0.26 0.84
C LEU A 55 0.73 0.84 2.26
N THR A 56 -0.32 0.55 3.03
CA THR A 56 -0.50 1.12 4.37
C THR A 56 -1.08 0.11 5.35
N LYS A 57 -0.76 0.30 6.63
CA LYS A 57 -1.36 -0.41 7.77
C LYS A 57 -2.37 0.46 8.52
N ASP A 58 -2.77 1.58 7.95
CA ASP A 58 -3.77 2.49 8.51
C ASP A 58 -5.02 2.54 7.61
N PRO A 59 -5.86 1.48 7.66
CA PRO A 59 -6.94 1.34 6.69
C PRO A 59 -8.02 2.41 6.82
N GLY A 60 -8.36 2.86 8.05
CA GLY A 60 -9.44 3.81 8.25
C GLY A 60 -9.20 5.13 7.53
N ASP A 61 -8.04 5.73 7.76
CA ASP A 61 -7.72 7.04 7.18
C ASP A 61 -7.62 6.97 5.65
N PHE A 62 -7.07 5.90 5.10
CA PHE A 62 -6.94 5.77 3.64
C PHE A 62 -8.23 5.37 2.94
N LEU A 63 -9.15 4.67 3.63
CA LEU A 63 -10.53 4.48 3.12
C LEU A 63 -11.23 5.83 2.98
N ASP A 64 -11.12 6.69 3.98
CA ASP A 64 -11.71 8.03 3.94
C ASP A 64 -11.09 8.88 2.82
N LEU A 65 -9.78 8.85 2.66
CA LEU A 65 -9.08 9.55 1.58
C LEU A 65 -9.53 9.04 0.21
N HIS A 66 -9.62 7.72 0.04
CA HIS A 66 -10.10 7.13 -1.22
C HIS A 66 -11.50 7.64 -1.56
N THR A 67 -12.42 7.60 -0.60
CA THR A 67 -13.79 8.08 -0.78
C THR A 67 -13.80 9.56 -1.15
N HIS A 68 -13.01 10.37 -0.44
CA HIS A 68 -12.91 11.81 -0.70
C HIS A 68 -12.39 12.09 -2.11
N TRP A 69 -11.35 11.38 -2.54
CA TRP A 69 -10.80 11.53 -3.89
C TRP A 69 -11.81 11.14 -4.96
N GLN A 70 -12.61 10.08 -4.72
CA GLN A 70 -13.67 9.68 -5.64
C GLN A 70 -14.72 10.78 -5.81
N THR A 71 -15.11 11.45 -4.72
CA THR A 71 -16.08 12.57 -4.79
C THR A 71 -15.53 13.76 -5.58
N LEU A 72 -14.21 13.91 -5.64
CA LEU A 72 -13.55 14.99 -6.40
C LEU A 72 -13.17 14.57 -7.82
N ASN A 73 -13.56 13.37 -8.25
CA ASN A 73 -13.15 12.78 -9.53
C ASN A 73 -11.62 12.75 -9.70
N ARG A 74 -10.88 12.54 -8.59
CA ARG A 74 -9.43 12.40 -8.61
C ARG A 74 -9.07 10.92 -8.56
N ALA A 75 -8.20 10.50 -9.48
CA ALA A 75 -7.73 9.12 -9.55
C ALA A 75 -6.38 8.97 -8.82
N HIS A 76 -6.13 7.76 -8.33
CA HIS A 76 -4.84 7.37 -7.77
C HIS A 76 -4.35 6.05 -8.39
N SER A 77 -3.12 5.65 -8.07
CA SER A 77 -2.51 4.46 -8.68
C SER A 77 -2.77 3.18 -7.89
N GLY A 78 -3.74 3.20 -6.99
CA GLY A 78 -4.10 2.06 -6.15
C GLY A 78 -3.68 2.23 -4.70
N ILE A 79 -4.48 1.72 -3.79
CA ILE A 79 -4.21 1.69 -2.35
C ILE A 79 -4.40 0.25 -1.87
N LEU A 80 -3.37 -0.29 -1.23
CA LEU A 80 -3.40 -1.62 -0.63
C LEU A 80 -3.40 -1.47 0.88
N LEU A 81 -4.45 -1.97 1.52
CA LEU A 81 -4.66 -1.86 2.96
C LEU A 81 -4.29 -3.16 3.67
N ILE A 82 -3.64 -3.02 4.82
CA ILE A 82 -3.37 -4.13 5.73
C ILE A 82 -4.09 -3.83 7.03
N TYR A 83 -5.04 -4.69 7.41
CA TYR A 83 -5.71 -4.62 8.71
C TYR A 83 -4.91 -5.36 9.75
N GLU A 84 -4.71 -4.74 10.90
CA GLU A 84 -4.15 -5.41 12.06
C GLU A 84 -5.26 -6.09 12.85
N GLU A 85 -5.04 -7.36 13.19
CA GLU A 85 -6.00 -8.16 13.94
C GLU A 85 -5.88 -7.89 15.43
N LYS A 86 -6.98 -8.05 16.19
CA LYS A 86 -6.96 -7.95 17.66
C LYS A 86 -6.02 -8.97 18.27
N GLU A 87 -6.01 -10.20 17.73
CA GLU A 87 -5.04 -11.21 18.10
C GLU A 87 -3.80 -11.05 17.24
N VAL A 88 -2.69 -10.66 17.85
CA VAL A 88 -1.43 -10.40 17.12
C VAL A 88 -0.98 -11.62 16.31
N SER A 89 -1.27 -12.83 16.79
CA SER A 89 -0.94 -14.07 16.07
C SER A 89 -1.65 -14.22 14.72
N LYS A 90 -2.74 -13.48 14.50
CA LYS A 90 -3.50 -13.48 13.24
C LYS A 90 -3.06 -12.37 12.29
N ASN A 91 -2.17 -11.48 12.71
CA ASN A 91 -1.64 -10.45 11.83
C ASN A 91 -0.87 -11.10 10.68
N MET A 92 -0.94 -10.47 9.51
CA MET A 92 -0.17 -10.92 8.37
C MET A 92 1.32 -10.73 8.65
N SER A 93 2.09 -11.80 8.45
CA SER A 93 3.54 -11.70 8.44
C SER A 93 4.01 -10.93 7.20
N ARG A 94 5.27 -10.50 7.18
CA ARG A 94 5.85 -9.85 6.00
C ARG A 94 5.77 -10.76 4.77
N VAL A 95 6.04 -12.04 4.94
CA VAL A 95 5.96 -13.03 3.84
C VAL A 95 4.52 -13.16 3.34
N GLN A 96 3.54 -13.17 4.25
CA GLN A 96 2.12 -13.23 3.88
C GLN A 96 1.68 -11.96 3.13
N ILE A 97 2.20 -10.80 3.49
CA ILE A 97 1.90 -9.54 2.78
C ILE A 97 2.39 -9.64 1.33
N VAL A 98 3.62 -10.10 1.13
CA VAL A 98 4.17 -10.29 -0.22
C VAL A 98 3.33 -11.29 -1.00
N ALA A 99 2.98 -12.42 -0.39
CA ALA A 99 2.16 -13.45 -1.04
C ALA A 99 0.76 -12.93 -1.40
N ALA A 100 0.15 -12.12 -0.54
CA ALA A 100 -1.16 -11.52 -0.81
C ALA A 100 -1.11 -10.59 -2.04
N ILE A 101 -0.04 -9.79 -2.17
CA ILE A 101 0.16 -8.95 -3.35
C ILE A 101 0.28 -9.80 -4.61
N GLU A 102 1.05 -10.89 -4.56
CA GLU A 102 1.20 -11.80 -5.70
C GLU A 102 -0.14 -12.44 -6.07
N ASN A 103 -0.94 -12.85 -5.08
CA ASN A 103 -2.27 -13.42 -5.32
C ASN A 103 -3.21 -12.39 -5.97
N LEU A 104 -3.18 -11.15 -5.49
CA LEU A 104 -3.96 -10.06 -6.05
C LEU A 104 -3.60 -9.83 -7.52
N LEU A 105 -2.31 -9.75 -7.83
CA LEU A 105 -1.83 -9.53 -9.20
C LEU A 105 -2.16 -10.71 -10.11
N ALA A 106 -2.04 -11.93 -9.60
CA ALA A 106 -2.35 -13.13 -10.37
C ALA A 106 -3.83 -13.22 -10.75
N SER A 107 -4.73 -12.61 -9.98
CA SER A 107 -6.16 -12.59 -10.27
C SER A 107 -6.53 -11.74 -11.49
N GLY A 108 -5.64 -10.82 -11.89
CA GLY A 108 -5.90 -9.90 -13.00
C GLY A 108 -6.82 -8.74 -12.64
N ILE A 109 -7.21 -8.59 -11.37
CA ILE A 109 -8.06 -7.47 -10.94
C ILE A 109 -7.31 -6.15 -11.06
N ALA A 110 -8.04 -5.07 -11.39
CA ALA A 110 -7.45 -3.75 -11.52
C ALA A 110 -6.93 -3.24 -10.17
N VAL A 111 -5.74 -2.63 -10.19
CA VAL A 111 -5.13 -2.00 -9.01
C VAL A 111 -5.26 -0.49 -9.07
N ALA A 112 -5.07 0.10 -10.25
CA ALA A 112 -5.15 1.56 -10.43
C ALA A 112 -6.54 2.08 -10.05
N ASN A 113 -6.57 3.17 -9.28
CA ASN A 113 -7.78 3.86 -8.83
C ASN A 113 -8.75 2.97 -8.04
N THR A 114 -8.24 1.93 -7.40
CA THR A 114 -9.01 1.01 -6.56
C THR A 114 -8.37 0.88 -5.19
N ILE A 115 -9.11 0.32 -4.25
CA ILE A 115 -8.63 0.02 -2.91
C ILE A 115 -8.85 -1.46 -2.63
N HIS A 116 -7.83 -2.14 -2.14
CA HIS A 116 -7.89 -3.57 -1.84
C HIS A 116 -7.40 -3.86 -0.43
N ILE A 117 -8.11 -4.75 0.26
CA ILE A 117 -7.72 -5.21 1.59
C ILE A 117 -6.88 -6.48 1.41
N LEU A 118 -5.58 -6.39 1.63
CA LEU A 118 -4.66 -7.50 1.40
C LEU A 118 -4.97 -8.72 2.26
N ASN A 119 -5.56 -8.54 3.44
CA ASN A 119 -5.96 -9.64 4.31
C ASN A 119 -6.90 -10.64 3.61
N GLN A 120 -7.64 -10.18 2.62
CA GLN A 120 -8.56 -11.03 1.84
C GLN A 120 -7.85 -11.84 0.74
N TRP A 121 -6.58 -11.57 0.52
CA TRP A 121 -5.79 -12.18 -0.57
C TRP A 121 -4.70 -13.11 -0.08
N ARG A 122 -4.61 -13.31 1.22
CA ARG A 122 -3.61 -14.23 1.79
C ARG A 122 -3.97 -15.70 1.61
#